data_4fa9f8f40cf5bcdcea33e168754ad3d8
#
_entry.id   4fa9f8f40cf5bcdcea33e168754ad3d8
#
_cell.length_a   1.000
_cell.length_b   1.000
_cell.length_c   1.000
_cell.angle_alpha   90.00
_cell.angle_beta   90.00
_cell.angle_gamma   90.00
#
_symmetry.space_group_name_H-M   'P 1'
#
loop_
_entity.id
_entity.type
_entity.pdbx_description
1 polymer ?
#
loop_
_entity_poly.entity_id
_entity_poly.type
_entity_poly.pdbx_seq_one_letter_code
_entity_poly.pdbx_strand_id
1 'polypeptide(L)'
;MESNSHARRMASVSVEQGAPAQTKPASSPRLSLILTLLVVAQFVVVLDFSIVQIALQTMRTELGISLADTQWIVSAYGLTFAGFLLLSGRASDLYGRRKLFSIGLVVFALSSLVGGLAPSEAVLIGARAVQGIGAAIASATGLSLLVVTFPEGRERNRALSIFAAVSSAAYAAGVILGGLLTATLGWRSIFFVNVPIGIVTAVMATRFLVESRGDLSQRRLDLPGALSVTAGLLILIYALTNAANQGLFSLLALAPLALSAVVLASFLVIEHKSSAPLMPLSFLRRGAIFSANALAMLTFAAMTAMLILLTIYLQQIQGYSALSAGLAFLPTALVFLFVGGYLSAKLVSRFGAKPVLFVGMTIMAAGFLLLDQLTVGTPYLTGLLPEMLVVSLGAALTYTAFYIAGLSGARKGEEGLASGLINTSMQVGGPIGLAIAVTIVGVVVAGLGGSVTPGAATVEGFRYAFLGGAVLSGMGIIFALLIRSPKTVVVPREPSLETPSP
;
A
#
# COMPACT_ATOMS: atom_id res chain seq x y z
N MET A 1 -27.09 15.53 79.90
CA MET A 1 -27.67 14.31 79.37
C MET A 1 -28.52 14.65 78.13
N GLU A 2 -27.96 15.35 77.17
CA GLU A 2 -28.60 15.66 75.89
C GLU A 2 -27.50 15.92 74.85
N SER A 3 -26.85 14.89 74.36
CA SER A 3 -25.83 15.05 73.32
C SER A 3 -25.62 13.79 72.51
N ASN A 4 -26.61 12.90 72.32
CA ASN A 4 -26.40 11.63 71.58
C ASN A 4 -27.60 11.23 70.68
N SER A 5 -28.53 12.18 70.38
CA SER A 5 -29.70 11.86 69.54
C SER A 5 -29.62 12.35 68.08
N HIS A 6 -28.60 13.16 67.72
CA HIS A 6 -28.43 13.67 66.31
C HIS A 6 -27.52 12.85 65.44
N ALA A 7 -26.73 11.90 65.97
CA ALA A 7 -25.78 11.09 65.20
C ALA A 7 -26.40 9.82 64.60
N ARG A 8 -27.65 9.48 64.84
CA ARG A 8 -28.28 8.24 64.30
C ARG A 8 -29.37 8.44 63.25
N ARG A 9 -29.58 9.65 62.74
CA ARG A 9 -30.54 9.94 61.68
C ARG A 9 -29.92 10.22 60.29
N MET A 10 -28.59 10.11 60.10
CA MET A 10 -27.93 10.31 58.84
C MET A 10 -27.33 9.03 58.18
N ALA A 11 -27.75 7.85 58.62
CA ALA A 11 -27.24 6.59 58.13
C ALA A 11 -28.31 5.70 57.46
N SER A 12 -29.20 6.26 56.63
CA SER A 12 -30.10 5.45 55.80
C SER A 12 -30.62 6.24 54.59
N VAL A 13 -29.71 6.81 53.79
CA VAL A 13 -30.02 7.13 52.41
C VAL A 13 -29.12 6.20 51.57
N SER A 14 -29.59 4.99 51.33
CA SER A 14 -29.09 4.08 50.35
C SER A 14 -29.28 4.73 48.95
N VAL A 15 -28.24 5.38 48.50
CA VAL A 15 -28.15 5.77 47.09
C VAL A 15 -28.01 4.45 46.28
N GLU A 16 -29.13 3.97 45.75
CA GLU A 16 -29.08 3.05 44.59
C GLU A 16 -28.34 3.74 43.48
N GLN A 17 -27.02 3.53 43.43
CA GLN A 17 -26.24 3.80 42.25
C GLN A 17 -26.66 2.77 41.20
N GLY A 18 -27.72 3.12 40.46
CA GLY A 18 -28.02 2.45 39.20
C GLY A 18 -26.78 2.45 38.33
N ALA A 19 -26.24 1.25 38.03
CA ALA A 19 -25.14 1.08 37.05
C ALA A 19 -25.51 1.88 35.81
N PRO A 20 -24.62 2.74 35.28
CA PRO A 20 -24.93 3.46 34.05
C PRO A 20 -25.18 2.43 32.99
N ALA A 21 -26.39 2.38 32.48
CA ALA A 21 -26.73 1.62 31.28
C ALA A 21 -25.68 1.97 30.22
N GLN A 22 -24.94 0.96 29.77
CA GLN A 22 -24.04 1.10 28.64
C GLN A 22 -24.89 1.45 27.42
N THR A 23 -25.18 2.73 27.25
CA THR A 23 -25.74 3.25 26.01
C THR A 23 -24.70 2.93 24.92
N LYS A 24 -25.06 2.03 24.01
CA LYS A 24 -24.35 1.87 22.73
C LYS A 24 -24.15 3.29 22.18
N PRO A 25 -22.92 3.73 21.93
CA PRO A 25 -22.72 5.01 21.29
C PRO A 25 -23.34 4.91 19.90
N ALA A 26 -24.48 5.56 19.71
CA ALA A 26 -25.06 5.75 18.41
C ALA A 26 -24.07 6.58 17.62
N SER A 27 -23.45 5.98 16.61
CA SER A 27 -22.64 6.71 15.64
C SER A 27 -23.53 7.83 15.08
N SER A 28 -23.19 9.09 15.36
CA SER A 28 -24.00 10.18 14.84
C SER A 28 -24.01 10.08 13.30
N PRO A 29 -25.16 10.34 12.62
CA PRO A 29 -25.25 10.26 11.16
C PRO A 29 -24.12 11.05 10.46
N ARG A 30 -23.65 12.11 11.10
CA ARG A 30 -22.53 12.94 10.63
C ARG A 30 -21.18 12.20 10.65
N LEU A 31 -20.88 11.44 11.70
CA LEU A 31 -19.65 10.64 11.76
C LEU A 31 -19.62 9.52 10.73
N SER A 32 -20.76 8.87 10.50
CA SER A 32 -20.89 7.88 9.43
C SER A 32 -20.65 8.48 8.03
N LEU A 33 -21.20 9.66 7.77
CA LEU A 33 -20.98 10.36 6.49
C LEU A 33 -19.50 10.75 6.32
N ILE A 34 -18.86 11.27 7.36
CA ILE A 34 -17.42 11.60 7.32
C ILE A 34 -16.58 10.35 7.02
N LEU A 35 -16.85 9.25 7.72
CA LEU A 35 -16.16 7.98 7.45
C LEU A 35 -16.35 7.54 6.00
N THR A 36 -17.57 7.60 5.49
CA THR A 36 -17.89 7.24 4.10
C THR A 36 -17.08 8.07 3.11
N LEU A 37 -16.98 9.39 3.30
CA LEU A 37 -16.20 10.27 2.41
C LEU A 37 -14.71 9.92 2.42
N LEU A 38 -14.13 9.68 3.60
CA LEU A 38 -12.71 9.32 3.73
C LEU A 38 -12.43 7.95 3.11
N VAL A 39 -13.34 6.99 3.31
CA VAL A 39 -13.25 5.63 2.79
C VAL A 39 -13.43 5.59 1.27
N VAL A 40 -14.36 6.39 0.70
CA VAL A 40 -14.55 6.50 -0.77
C VAL A 40 -13.31 7.10 -1.43
N ALA A 41 -12.71 8.14 -0.82
CA ALA A 41 -11.47 8.71 -1.34
C ALA A 41 -10.33 7.68 -1.35
N GLN A 42 -10.17 6.94 -0.27
CA GLN A 42 -9.16 5.89 -0.18
C GLN A 42 -9.46 4.75 -1.17
N PHE A 43 -10.73 4.37 -1.31
CA PHE A 43 -11.16 3.36 -2.26
C PHE A 43 -10.73 3.72 -3.69
N VAL A 44 -11.02 4.94 -4.14
CA VAL A 44 -10.71 5.34 -5.51
C VAL A 44 -9.20 5.46 -5.77
N VAL A 45 -8.42 5.90 -4.78
CA VAL A 45 -6.95 5.98 -4.87
C VAL A 45 -6.32 4.58 -5.02
N VAL A 46 -6.79 3.60 -4.24
CA VAL A 46 -6.27 2.22 -4.30
C VAL A 46 -6.81 1.48 -5.53
N LEU A 47 -8.07 1.71 -5.88
CA LEU A 47 -8.69 1.18 -7.10
C LEU A 47 -7.87 1.60 -8.33
N ASP A 48 -7.55 2.89 -8.45
CA ASP A 48 -6.80 3.44 -9.59
C ASP A 48 -5.43 2.78 -9.75
N PHE A 49 -4.76 2.46 -8.65
CA PHE A 49 -3.48 1.76 -8.70
C PHE A 49 -3.61 0.35 -9.30
N SER A 50 -4.63 -0.41 -8.92
CA SER A 50 -4.81 -1.80 -9.37
C SER A 50 -5.50 -1.91 -10.73
N ILE A 51 -6.43 -1.03 -11.04
CA ILE A 51 -7.21 -1.04 -12.29
C ILE A 51 -6.33 -0.83 -13.52
N VAL A 52 -5.33 0.04 -13.42
CA VAL A 52 -4.37 0.36 -14.48
C VAL A 52 -3.52 -0.86 -14.86
N GLN A 53 -3.15 -1.69 -13.89
CA GLN A 53 -2.28 -2.85 -14.12
C GLN A 53 -2.88 -3.87 -15.10
N ILE A 54 -4.20 -4.04 -15.09
CA ILE A 54 -4.91 -4.95 -16.01
C ILE A 54 -5.05 -4.35 -17.42
N ALA A 55 -5.15 -3.02 -17.51
CA ALA A 55 -5.30 -2.30 -18.79
C ALA A 55 -3.96 -2.03 -19.50
N LEU A 56 -2.82 -2.26 -18.84
CA LEU A 56 -1.48 -1.92 -19.36
C LEU A 56 -1.23 -2.46 -20.76
N GLN A 57 -1.61 -3.72 -21.02
CA GLN A 57 -1.38 -4.34 -22.31
C GLN A 57 -2.18 -3.65 -23.42
N THR A 58 -3.43 -3.27 -23.17
CA THR A 58 -4.25 -2.56 -24.16
C THR A 58 -3.70 -1.15 -24.41
N MET A 59 -3.28 -0.44 -23.37
CA MET A 59 -2.61 0.87 -23.50
C MET A 59 -1.34 0.74 -24.33
N ARG A 60 -0.52 -0.28 -24.05
CA ARG A 60 0.72 -0.54 -24.76
C ARG A 60 0.49 -0.73 -26.25
N THR A 61 -0.47 -1.58 -26.62
CA THR A 61 -0.75 -1.88 -28.04
C THR A 61 -1.35 -0.69 -28.77
N GLU A 62 -2.27 0.07 -28.17
CA GLU A 62 -2.88 1.22 -28.81
C GLU A 62 -1.94 2.43 -28.94
N LEU A 63 -1.08 2.66 -27.96
CA LEU A 63 -0.15 3.80 -27.97
C LEU A 63 1.23 3.45 -28.54
N GLY A 64 1.48 2.18 -28.92
CA GLY A 64 2.76 1.73 -29.48
C GLY A 64 3.94 1.76 -28.48
N ILE A 65 3.67 1.56 -27.17
CA ILE A 65 4.65 1.66 -26.10
C ILE A 65 5.51 0.39 -26.03
N SER A 66 6.82 0.51 -25.79
CA SER A 66 7.68 -0.64 -25.56
C SER A 66 7.35 -1.38 -24.25
N LEU A 67 7.73 -2.66 -24.14
CA LEU A 67 7.54 -3.42 -22.89
C LEU A 67 8.28 -2.75 -21.71
N ALA A 68 9.48 -2.26 -21.95
CA ALA A 68 10.28 -1.61 -20.91
C ALA A 68 9.69 -0.25 -20.49
N ASP A 69 9.14 0.52 -21.43
CA ASP A 69 8.56 1.83 -21.12
C ASP A 69 7.17 1.72 -20.47
N THR A 70 6.44 0.62 -20.72
CA THR A 70 5.12 0.35 -20.10
C THR A 70 5.15 0.45 -18.57
N GLN A 71 6.28 0.08 -17.95
CA GLN A 71 6.45 0.20 -16.49
C GLN A 71 6.28 1.64 -15.98
N TRP A 72 6.58 2.67 -16.81
CA TRP A 72 6.47 4.06 -16.40
C TRP A 72 5.03 4.50 -16.13
N ILE A 73 4.03 3.87 -16.78
CA ILE A 73 2.62 4.15 -16.51
C ILE A 73 2.26 3.85 -15.04
N VAL A 74 2.84 2.78 -14.47
CA VAL A 74 2.65 2.41 -13.06
C VAL A 74 3.65 3.12 -12.16
N SER A 75 4.92 3.15 -12.57
CA SER A 75 6.02 3.66 -11.73
C SER A 75 5.93 5.16 -11.51
N ALA A 76 5.55 5.96 -12.51
CA ALA A 76 5.42 7.40 -12.37
C ALA A 76 4.39 7.78 -11.27
N TYR A 77 3.26 7.08 -11.25
CA TYR A 77 2.26 7.24 -10.19
C TYR A 77 2.80 6.79 -8.83
N GLY A 78 3.30 5.55 -8.74
CA GLY A 78 3.76 4.97 -7.48
C GLY A 78 4.88 5.76 -6.82
N LEU A 79 5.84 6.25 -7.60
CA LEU A 79 6.97 7.02 -7.09
C LEU A 79 6.60 8.41 -6.62
N THR A 80 5.79 9.14 -7.39
CA THR A 80 5.31 10.46 -6.95
C THR A 80 4.38 10.31 -5.76
N PHE A 81 3.53 9.29 -5.73
CA PHE A 81 2.73 8.96 -4.54
C PHE A 81 3.63 8.75 -3.32
N ALA A 82 4.62 7.86 -3.40
CA ALA A 82 5.52 7.56 -2.28
C ALA A 82 6.35 8.77 -1.84
N GLY A 83 6.93 9.51 -2.80
CA GLY A 83 7.77 10.66 -2.52
C GLY A 83 7.01 11.81 -1.86
N PHE A 84 5.74 12.03 -2.23
CA PHE A 84 4.93 13.11 -1.69
C PHE A 84 4.05 12.71 -0.50
N LEU A 85 3.94 11.42 -0.16
CA LEU A 85 3.04 10.96 0.91
C LEU A 85 3.38 11.57 2.27
N LEU A 86 4.64 11.49 2.69
CA LEU A 86 5.10 12.05 3.98
C LEU A 86 5.03 13.57 3.99
N LEU A 87 5.45 14.20 2.89
CA LEU A 87 5.33 15.65 2.72
C LEU A 87 3.88 16.12 2.80
N SER A 88 2.97 15.39 2.18
CA SER A 88 1.53 15.69 2.18
C SER A 88 0.92 15.60 3.57
N GLY A 89 1.32 14.61 4.35
CA GLY A 89 0.92 14.49 5.76
C GLY A 89 1.33 15.73 6.56
N ARG A 90 2.60 16.14 6.45
CA ARG A 90 3.11 17.32 7.13
C ARG A 90 2.48 18.62 6.63
N ALA A 91 2.33 18.76 5.31
CA ALA A 91 1.66 19.91 4.71
C ALA A 91 0.21 20.05 5.20
N SER A 92 -0.49 18.93 5.40
CA SER A 92 -1.87 18.92 5.89
C SER A 92 -2.00 19.51 7.30
N ASP A 93 -1.03 19.24 8.15
CA ASP A 93 -0.99 19.78 9.51
C ASP A 93 -0.78 21.31 9.52
N LEU A 94 -0.01 21.83 8.55
CA LEU A 94 0.29 23.26 8.46
C LEU A 94 -0.77 24.08 7.73
N TYR A 95 -1.24 23.60 6.58
CA TYR A 95 -2.11 24.36 5.69
C TYR A 95 -3.60 24.05 5.84
N GLY A 96 -3.93 23.01 6.62
CA GLY A 96 -5.30 22.57 6.87
C GLY A 96 -5.64 21.26 6.17
N ARG A 97 -6.11 20.31 6.95
CA ARG A 97 -6.36 18.93 6.52
C ARG A 97 -7.50 18.82 5.51
N ARG A 98 -8.66 19.46 5.78
CA ARG A 98 -9.79 19.47 4.86
C ARG A 98 -9.43 20.12 3.52
N LYS A 99 -8.74 21.28 3.57
CA LYS A 99 -8.34 22.02 2.38
C LYS A 99 -7.44 21.16 1.48
N LEU A 100 -6.38 20.57 2.05
CA LEU A 100 -5.46 19.74 1.27
C LEU A 100 -6.10 18.44 0.81
N PHE A 101 -6.97 17.80 1.59
CA PHE A 101 -7.74 16.64 1.16
C PHE A 101 -8.55 16.93 -0.11
N SER A 102 -9.29 18.04 -0.11
CA SER A 102 -10.09 18.45 -1.29
C SER A 102 -9.20 18.79 -2.49
N ILE A 103 -8.10 19.51 -2.28
CA ILE A 103 -7.12 19.83 -3.35
C ILE A 103 -6.54 18.53 -3.93
N GLY A 104 -6.11 17.59 -3.09
CA GLY A 104 -5.57 16.31 -3.51
C GLY A 104 -6.53 15.53 -4.40
N LEU A 105 -7.81 15.46 -4.01
CA LEU A 105 -8.85 14.80 -4.81
C LEU A 105 -9.13 15.50 -6.15
N VAL A 106 -9.12 16.84 -6.17
CA VAL A 106 -9.27 17.60 -7.42
C VAL A 106 -8.09 17.37 -8.35
N VAL A 107 -6.85 17.44 -7.83
CA VAL A 107 -5.63 17.14 -8.62
C VAL A 107 -5.68 15.72 -9.15
N PHE A 108 -6.04 14.75 -8.32
CA PHE A 108 -6.22 13.34 -8.71
C PHE A 108 -7.26 13.18 -9.82
N ALA A 109 -8.43 13.80 -9.70
CA ALA A 109 -9.51 13.70 -10.69
C ALA A 109 -9.13 14.37 -12.01
N LEU A 110 -8.57 15.59 -11.98
CA LEU A 110 -8.18 16.31 -13.20
C LEU A 110 -7.03 15.62 -13.94
N SER A 111 -6.02 15.11 -13.22
CA SER A 111 -4.96 14.32 -13.85
C SER A 111 -5.47 12.99 -14.40
N SER A 112 -6.45 12.37 -13.76
CA SER A 112 -7.14 11.20 -14.31
C SER A 112 -7.88 11.52 -15.60
N LEU A 113 -8.56 12.68 -15.67
CA LEU A 113 -9.19 13.14 -16.91
C LEU A 113 -8.17 13.31 -18.04
N VAL A 114 -7.01 13.94 -17.74
CA VAL A 114 -5.92 14.09 -18.73
C VAL A 114 -5.38 12.73 -19.15
N GLY A 115 -5.20 11.77 -18.22
CA GLY A 115 -4.78 10.41 -18.52
C GLY A 115 -5.77 9.67 -19.45
N GLY A 116 -7.07 9.81 -19.22
CA GLY A 116 -8.11 9.23 -20.10
C GLY A 116 -8.17 9.85 -21.49
N LEU A 117 -7.78 11.11 -21.63
CA LEU A 117 -7.70 11.84 -22.89
C LEU A 117 -6.31 11.75 -23.56
N ALA A 118 -5.33 11.06 -22.97
CA ALA A 118 -3.96 11.05 -23.44
C ALA A 118 -3.82 10.54 -24.88
N PRO A 119 -3.24 11.36 -25.79
CA PRO A 119 -2.98 10.98 -27.16
C PRO A 119 -1.63 10.27 -27.36
N SER A 120 -0.76 10.31 -26.36
CA SER A 120 0.59 9.75 -26.40
C SER A 120 1.06 9.23 -25.05
N GLU A 121 2.07 8.40 -25.07
CA GLU A 121 2.76 7.86 -23.91
C GLU A 121 3.20 8.97 -22.92
N ALA A 122 3.89 10.01 -23.44
CA ALA A 122 4.42 11.08 -22.60
C ALA A 122 3.34 11.82 -21.83
N VAL A 123 2.18 12.08 -22.47
CA VAL A 123 1.02 12.71 -21.79
C VAL A 123 0.45 11.78 -20.74
N LEU A 124 0.34 10.48 -21.03
CA LEU A 124 -0.17 9.49 -20.09
C LEU A 124 0.74 9.38 -18.85
N ILE A 125 2.05 9.23 -19.06
CA ILE A 125 3.05 9.13 -17.96
C ILE A 125 3.06 10.42 -17.14
N GLY A 126 3.04 11.61 -17.78
CA GLY A 126 2.96 12.89 -17.10
C GLY A 126 1.68 13.04 -16.26
N ALA A 127 0.53 12.63 -16.81
CA ALA A 127 -0.73 12.60 -16.09
C ALA A 127 -0.68 11.66 -14.87
N ARG A 128 -0.08 10.48 -15.02
CA ARG A 128 0.15 9.51 -13.93
C ARG A 128 1.03 10.08 -12.82
N ALA A 129 2.10 10.79 -13.17
CA ALA A 129 2.96 11.46 -12.17
C ALA A 129 2.19 12.50 -11.34
N VAL A 130 1.40 13.36 -12.00
CA VAL A 130 0.58 14.38 -11.31
C VAL A 130 -0.54 13.70 -10.49
N GLN A 131 -1.14 12.64 -11.02
CA GLN A 131 -2.18 11.86 -10.35
C GLN A 131 -1.65 11.23 -9.06
N GLY A 132 -0.40 10.69 -9.06
CA GLY A 132 0.27 10.18 -7.87
C GLY A 132 0.46 11.23 -6.78
N ILE A 133 0.80 12.48 -7.14
CA ILE A 133 0.87 13.60 -6.18
C ILE A 133 -0.52 13.86 -5.56
N GLY A 134 -1.57 13.96 -6.39
CA GLY A 134 -2.95 14.16 -5.92
C GLY A 134 -3.39 13.04 -4.98
N ALA A 135 -3.10 11.79 -5.33
CA ALA A 135 -3.37 10.61 -4.52
C ALA A 135 -2.63 10.63 -3.18
N ALA A 136 -1.34 11.02 -3.16
CA ALA A 136 -0.54 11.14 -1.94
C ALA A 136 -1.14 12.17 -0.97
N ILE A 137 -1.53 13.34 -1.51
CA ILE A 137 -2.19 14.38 -0.72
C ILE A 137 -3.51 13.87 -0.15
N ALA A 138 -4.37 13.27 -0.98
CA ALA A 138 -5.69 12.78 -0.55
C ALA A 138 -5.57 11.66 0.50
N SER A 139 -4.69 10.68 0.28
CA SER A 139 -4.52 9.52 1.17
C SER A 139 -3.93 9.91 2.53
N ALA A 140 -2.84 10.67 2.57
CA ALA A 140 -2.21 11.12 3.81
C ALA A 140 -3.15 12.01 4.64
N THR A 141 -3.82 12.96 3.98
CA THR A 141 -4.77 13.87 4.66
C THR A 141 -6.05 13.15 5.09
N GLY A 142 -6.51 12.18 4.29
CA GLY A 142 -7.67 11.33 4.62
C GLY A 142 -7.45 10.54 5.89
N LEU A 143 -6.29 9.89 6.03
CA LEU A 143 -5.92 9.16 7.24
C LEU A 143 -5.77 10.11 8.45
N SER A 144 -5.14 11.28 8.26
CA SER A 144 -5.00 12.30 9.30
C SER A 144 -6.37 12.83 9.78
N LEU A 145 -7.31 13.11 8.84
CA LEU A 145 -8.68 13.51 9.17
C LEU A 145 -9.43 12.43 9.96
N LEU A 146 -9.24 11.15 9.59
CA LEU A 146 -9.84 10.03 10.30
C LEU A 146 -9.38 9.99 11.76
N VAL A 147 -8.06 10.06 11.99
CA VAL A 147 -7.47 10.01 13.33
C VAL A 147 -7.93 11.15 14.22
N VAL A 148 -8.10 12.36 13.64
CA VAL A 148 -8.54 13.55 14.41
C VAL A 148 -10.04 13.59 14.64
N THR A 149 -10.83 13.06 13.71
CA THR A 149 -12.30 13.11 13.79
C THR A 149 -12.87 12.06 14.75
N PHE A 150 -12.24 10.88 14.80
CA PHE A 150 -12.73 9.78 15.64
C PHE A 150 -12.00 9.76 17.00
N PRO A 151 -12.75 9.75 18.14
CA PRO A 151 -12.16 9.72 19.48
C PRO A 151 -11.30 8.45 19.68
N GLU A 152 -10.26 8.57 20.51
CA GLU A 152 -9.40 7.44 20.86
C GLU A 152 -10.21 6.27 21.48
N GLY A 153 -9.79 5.06 21.14
CA GLY A 153 -10.41 3.84 21.62
C GLY A 153 -11.19 3.10 20.54
N ARG A 154 -12.33 2.54 20.91
CA ARG A 154 -13.09 1.60 20.05
C ARG A 154 -13.58 2.22 18.74
N GLU A 155 -13.98 3.46 18.75
CA GLU A 155 -14.51 4.13 17.55
C GLU A 155 -13.43 4.39 16.50
N ARG A 156 -12.27 4.93 16.93
CA ARG A 156 -11.11 5.13 16.04
C ARG A 156 -10.59 3.80 15.47
N ASN A 157 -10.47 2.78 16.32
CA ASN A 157 -10.02 1.46 15.89
C ASN A 157 -10.98 0.85 14.85
N ARG A 158 -12.30 1.02 15.05
CA ARG A 158 -13.31 0.60 14.07
C ARG A 158 -13.17 1.37 12.76
N ALA A 159 -13.01 2.68 12.80
CA ALA A 159 -12.86 3.50 11.60
C ALA A 159 -11.59 3.15 10.82
N LEU A 160 -10.45 2.95 11.51
CA LEU A 160 -9.19 2.48 10.90
C LEU A 160 -9.33 1.09 10.29
N SER A 161 -10.03 0.17 10.97
CA SER A 161 -10.28 -1.18 10.43
C SER A 161 -11.14 -1.15 9.16
N ILE A 162 -12.17 -0.29 9.11
CA ILE A 162 -13.00 -0.10 7.91
C ILE A 162 -12.15 0.50 6.78
N PHE A 163 -11.33 1.51 7.08
CA PHE A 163 -10.44 2.14 6.10
C PHE A 163 -9.46 1.15 5.48
N ALA A 164 -8.85 0.28 6.30
CA ALA A 164 -7.95 -0.77 5.84
C ALA A 164 -8.69 -1.85 5.03
N ALA A 165 -9.86 -2.30 5.50
CA ALA A 165 -10.67 -3.31 4.81
C ALA A 165 -11.12 -2.82 3.43
N VAL A 166 -11.54 -1.55 3.33
CA VAL A 166 -11.94 -0.95 2.06
C VAL A 166 -10.76 -0.77 1.12
N SER A 167 -9.56 -0.46 1.62
CA SER A 167 -8.34 -0.44 0.79
C SER A 167 -8.07 -1.80 0.15
N SER A 168 -8.20 -2.89 0.92
CA SER A 168 -8.04 -4.25 0.40
C SER A 168 -9.13 -4.62 -0.61
N ALA A 169 -10.39 -4.25 -0.33
CA ALA A 169 -11.51 -4.47 -1.26
C ALA A 169 -11.35 -3.65 -2.55
N ALA A 170 -10.83 -2.43 -2.47
CA ALA A 170 -10.56 -1.57 -3.61
C ALA A 170 -9.52 -2.17 -4.55
N TYR A 171 -8.46 -2.76 -4.00
CA TYR A 171 -7.46 -3.45 -4.80
C TYR A 171 -8.07 -4.62 -5.59
N ALA A 172 -8.86 -5.46 -4.93
CA ALA A 172 -9.57 -6.57 -5.57
C ALA A 172 -10.58 -6.09 -6.62
N ALA A 173 -11.37 -5.06 -6.29
CA ALA A 173 -12.34 -4.46 -7.20
C ALA A 173 -11.65 -3.86 -8.44
N GLY A 174 -10.48 -3.24 -8.29
CA GLY A 174 -9.74 -2.65 -9.40
C GLY A 174 -9.27 -3.67 -10.42
N VAL A 175 -8.85 -4.85 -9.99
CA VAL A 175 -8.49 -5.95 -10.89
C VAL A 175 -9.70 -6.38 -11.74
N ILE A 176 -10.88 -6.53 -11.12
CA ILE A 176 -12.11 -6.96 -11.82
C ILE A 176 -12.63 -5.84 -12.72
N LEU A 177 -12.78 -4.62 -12.18
CA LEU A 177 -13.29 -3.48 -12.93
C LEU A 177 -12.34 -3.07 -14.05
N GLY A 178 -11.01 -3.26 -13.85
CA GLY A 178 -10.02 -3.04 -14.89
C GLY A 178 -10.24 -3.90 -16.13
N GLY A 179 -10.48 -5.20 -15.92
CA GLY A 179 -10.83 -6.11 -17.00
C GLY A 179 -12.18 -5.75 -17.66
N LEU A 180 -13.19 -5.53 -16.85
CA LEU A 180 -14.55 -5.21 -17.35
C LEU A 180 -14.58 -3.90 -18.15
N LEU A 181 -14.09 -2.80 -17.58
CA LEU A 181 -14.12 -1.49 -18.23
C LEU A 181 -13.24 -1.47 -19.49
N THR A 182 -12.07 -2.08 -19.43
CA THR A 182 -11.17 -2.17 -20.60
C THR A 182 -11.82 -2.95 -21.75
N ALA A 183 -12.50 -4.07 -21.44
CA ALA A 183 -13.14 -4.90 -22.46
C ALA A 183 -14.40 -4.27 -23.07
N THR A 184 -15.18 -3.48 -22.30
CA THR A 184 -16.49 -2.97 -22.74
C THR A 184 -16.43 -1.54 -23.25
N LEU A 185 -15.63 -0.66 -22.62
CA LEU A 185 -15.59 0.79 -22.87
C LEU A 185 -14.18 1.27 -23.30
N GLY A 186 -13.22 0.35 -23.39
CA GLY A 186 -11.83 0.69 -23.68
C GLY A 186 -11.06 1.16 -22.44
N TRP A 187 -9.71 1.09 -22.50
CA TRP A 187 -8.83 1.40 -21.36
C TRP A 187 -8.97 2.84 -20.84
N ARG A 188 -9.39 3.79 -21.66
CA ARG A 188 -9.59 5.20 -21.25
C ARG A 188 -10.65 5.34 -20.17
N SER A 189 -11.64 4.45 -20.16
CA SER A 189 -12.75 4.47 -19.18
C SER A 189 -12.28 4.25 -17.74
N ILE A 190 -11.17 3.54 -17.50
CA ILE A 190 -10.62 3.33 -16.16
C ILE A 190 -10.16 4.64 -15.50
N PHE A 191 -9.76 5.62 -16.31
CA PHE A 191 -9.43 6.96 -15.82
C PHE A 191 -10.68 7.81 -15.64
N PHE A 192 -11.63 7.74 -16.57
CA PHE A 192 -12.84 8.55 -16.50
C PHE A 192 -13.71 8.22 -15.29
N VAL A 193 -13.72 6.98 -14.79
CA VAL A 193 -14.47 6.60 -13.59
C VAL A 193 -14.02 7.35 -12.34
N ASN A 194 -12.75 7.71 -12.25
CA ASN A 194 -12.18 8.43 -11.12
C ASN A 194 -12.65 9.89 -11.05
N VAL A 195 -13.00 10.48 -12.20
CA VAL A 195 -13.32 11.91 -12.29
C VAL A 195 -14.58 12.27 -11.50
N PRO A 196 -15.74 11.67 -11.75
CA PRO A 196 -16.96 11.99 -10.99
C PRO A 196 -16.81 11.66 -9.51
N ILE A 197 -16.18 10.52 -9.17
CA ILE A 197 -16.02 10.11 -7.77
C ILE A 197 -15.11 11.10 -7.03
N GLY A 198 -13.96 11.46 -7.61
CA GLY A 198 -13.01 12.40 -7.03
C GLY A 198 -13.60 13.81 -6.83
N ILE A 199 -14.27 14.34 -7.84
CA ILE A 199 -14.88 15.68 -7.77
C ILE A 199 -16.04 15.72 -6.76
N VAL A 200 -16.96 14.75 -6.82
CA VAL A 200 -18.09 14.68 -5.86
C VAL A 200 -17.56 14.56 -4.42
N THR A 201 -16.58 13.68 -4.19
CA THR A 201 -16.00 13.51 -2.86
C THR A 201 -15.30 14.78 -2.40
N ALA A 202 -14.57 15.49 -3.28
CA ALA A 202 -13.92 16.77 -2.96
C ALA A 202 -14.93 17.84 -2.56
N VAL A 203 -16.01 17.99 -3.33
CA VAL A 203 -17.10 18.96 -3.03
C VAL A 203 -17.79 18.62 -1.73
N MET A 204 -18.13 17.36 -1.50
CA MET A 204 -18.75 16.91 -0.24
C MET A 204 -17.80 17.10 0.95
N ALA A 205 -16.49 16.87 0.78
CA ALA A 205 -15.50 17.08 1.81
C ALA A 205 -15.47 18.55 2.28
N THR A 206 -15.53 19.52 1.35
CA THR A 206 -15.56 20.94 1.74
C THR A 206 -16.81 21.32 2.55
N ARG A 207 -17.92 20.59 2.37
CA ARG A 207 -19.19 20.89 3.00
C ARG A 207 -19.38 20.18 4.35
N PHE A 208 -18.88 18.96 4.49
CA PHE A 208 -19.16 18.11 5.65
C PHE A 208 -17.97 17.93 6.61
N LEU A 209 -16.73 18.05 6.12
CA LEU A 209 -15.55 17.99 6.98
C LEU A 209 -15.32 19.32 7.70
N VAL A 210 -14.86 19.23 8.95
CA VAL A 210 -14.41 20.41 9.70
C VAL A 210 -12.93 20.65 9.42
N GLU A 211 -12.56 21.92 9.20
CA GLU A 211 -11.15 22.26 9.03
C GLU A 211 -10.40 22.04 10.34
N SER A 212 -9.25 21.38 10.24
CA SER A 212 -8.37 21.16 11.38
C SER A 212 -6.91 21.35 10.95
N ARG A 213 -6.10 21.85 11.88
CA ARG A 213 -4.65 22.02 11.69
C ARG A 213 -3.93 21.34 12.83
N GLY A 214 -2.70 20.93 12.61
CA GLY A 214 -1.83 20.40 13.64
C GLY A 214 -1.21 21.50 14.51
N ASP A 215 -0.35 21.08 15.44
CA ASP A 215 0.41 22.01 16.26
C ASP A 215 1.39 22.82 15.39
N LEU A 216 1.24 24.14 15.44
CA LEU A 216 2.01 25.10 14.64
C LEU A 216 3.43 25.37 15.19
N SER A 217 3.81 24.75 16.30
CA SER A 217 5.12 24.95 16.93
C SER A 217 6.31 24.46 16.07
N GLN A 218 6.04 23.56 15.11
CA GLN A 218 7.05 23.01 14.20
C GLN A 218 6.70 23.28 12.72
N ARG A 219 6.86 24.50 12.26
CA ARG A 219 6.40 24.98 10.95
C ARG A 219 7.32 24.68 9.75
N ARG A 220 8.22 23.73 9.81
CA ARG A 220 9.16 23.49 8.68
C ARG A 220 8.77 22.23 7.92
N LEU A 221 8.64 22.38 6.58
CA LEU A 221 8.51 21.29 5.62
C LEU A 221 9.90 20.88 5.15
N ASP A 222 10.22 19.61 5.18
CA ASP A 222 11.43 19.07 4.55
C ASP A 222 11.21 18.88 3.05
N LEU A 223 11.05 19.99 2.33
CA LEU A 223 10.98 19.95 0.86
C LEU A 223 12.24 19.38 0.21
N PRO A 224 13.47 19.72 0.65
CA PRO A 224 14.68 19.12 0.11
C PRO A 224 14.71 17.59 0.27
N GLY A 225 14.30 17.07 1.44
CA GLY A 225 14.20 15.63 1.68
C GLY A 225 13.20 14.95 0.75
N ALA A 226 11.97 15.47 0.63
CA ALA A 226 10.94 14.92 -0.26
C ALA A 226 11.37 14.94 -1.73
N LEU A 227 11.92 16.05 -2.20
CA LEU A 227 12.37 16.19 -3.59
C LEU A 227 13.55 15.27 -3.89
N SER A 228 14.52 15.14 -2.96
CA SER A 228 15.70 14.31 -3.18
C SER A 228 15.34 12.82 -3.19
N VAL A 229 14.48 12.32 -2.29
CA VAL A 229 14.08 10.91 -2.32
C VAL A 229 13.27 10.58 -3.57
N THR A 230 12.32 11.44 -3.95
CA THR A 230 11.52 11.26 -5.16
C THR A 230 12.39 11.27 -6.41
N ALA A 231 13.26 12.28 -6.57
CA ALA A 231 14.19 12.37 -7.70
C ALA A 231 15.14 11.16 -7.75
N GLY A 232 15.71 10.77 -6.61
CA GLY A 232 16.62 9.62 -6.54
C GLY A 232 15.97 8.32 -6.98
N LEU A 233 14.72 8.07 -6.57
CA LEU A 233 13.98 6.87 -6.98
C LEU A 233 13.55 6.92 -8.45
N LEU A 234 13.12 8.08 -8.97
CA LEU A 234 12.81 8.24 -10.40
C LEU A 234 14.04 7.95 -11.27
N ILE A 235 15.21 8.50 -10.89
CA ILE A 235 16.47 8.25 -11.60
C ILE A 235 16.87 6.78 -11.50
N LEU A 236 16.64 6.11 -10.35
CA LEU A 236 16.91 4.68 -10.20
C LEU A 236 16.11 3.86 -11.20
N ILE A 237 14.81 4.11 -11.31
CA ILE A 237 13.96 3.35 -12.25
C ILE A 237 14.30 3.66 -13.69
N TYR A 238 14.61 4.92 -14.01
CA TYR A 238 15.13 5.29 -15.33
C TYR A 238 16.41 4.51 -15.67
N ALA A 239 17.34 4.38 -14.72
CA ALA A 239 18.56 3.58 -14.90
C ALA A 239 18.24 2.09 -15.18
N LEU A 240 17.32 1.50 -14.42
CA LEU A 240 16.92 0.09 -14.60
C LEU A 240 16.17 -0.12 -15.92
N THR A 241 15.35 0.84 -16.35
CA THR A 241 14.71 0.80 -17.68
C THR A 241 15.73 0.83 -18.82
N ASN A 242 16.74 1.70 -18.73
CA ASN A 242 17.82 1.73 -19.72
C ASN A 242 18.67 0.45 -19.69
N ALA A 243 18.88 -0.14 -18.52
CA ALA A 243 19.57 -1.43 -18.39
C ALA A 243 18.82 -2.55 -19.14
N ALA A 244 17.49 -2.57 -19.10
CA ALA A 244 16.68 -3.53 -19.84
C ALA A 244 16.79 -3.34 -21.38
N ASN A 245 16.82 -2.07 -21.84
CA ASN A 245 16.82 -1.75 -23.27
C ASN A 245 18.20 -1.82 -23.93
N GLN A 246 19.26 -1.45 -23.20
CA GLN A 246 20.60 -1.21 -23.77
C GLN A 246 21.72 -2.03 -23.10
N GLY A 247 21.35 -2.88 -22.14
CA GLY A 247 22.27 -3.67 -21.34
C GLY A 247 22.72 -2.99 -20.06
N LEU A 248 22.95 -3.82 -19.03
CA LEU A 248 23.25 -3.39 -17.66
C LEU A 248 24.55 -2.55 -17.58
N PHE A 249 25.52 -2.81 -18.43
CA PHE A 249 26.82 -2.14 -18.45
C PHE A 249 26.90 -0.96 -19.43
N SER A 250 25.78 -0.56 -20.04
CA SER A 250 25.75 0.62 -20.89
C SER A 250 25.95 1.91 -20.07
N LEU A 251 26.56 2.92 -20.66
CA LEU A 251 26.72 4.23 -20.00
C LEU A 251 25.36 4.86 -19.67
N LEU A 252 24.34 4.60 -20.49
CA LEU A 252 22.98 5.09 -20.31
C LEU A 252 22.25 4.39 -19.13
N ALA A 253 22.74 3.24 -18.65
CA ALA A 253 22.28 2.60 -17.44
C ALA A 253 23.15 2.98 -16.23
N LEU A 254 24.48 2.90 -16.35
CA LEU A 254 25.41 3.10 -15.24
C LEU A 254 25.46 4.55 -14.76
N ALA A 255 25.41 5.55 -15.66
CA ALA A 255 25.47 6.95 -15.27
C ALA A 255 24.24 7.39 -14.44
N PRO A 256 22.97 7.09 -14.85
CA PRO A 256 21.83 7.38 -14.00
C PRO A 256 21.81 6.54 -12.72
N LEU A 257 22.34 5.30 -12.73
CA LEU A 257 22.45 4.48 -11.52
C LEU A 257 23.37 5.15 -10.47
N ALA A 258 24.55 5.61 -10.92
CA ALA A 258 25.47 6.35 -10.06
C ALA A 258 24.86 7.67 -9.57
N LEU A 259 24.19 8.42 -10.45
CA LEU A 259 23.49 9.65 -10.08
C LEU A 259 22.40 9.39 -9.04
N SER A 260 21.60 8.33 -9.22
CA SER A 260 20.58 7.92 -8.25
C SER A 260 21.21 7.63 -6.88
N ALA A 261 22.33 6.89 -6.86
CA ALA A 261 23.04 6.59 -5.61
C ALA A 261 23.51 7.88 -4.90
N VAL A 262 24.04 8.86 -5.64
CA VAL A 262 24.45 10.15 -5.09
C VAL A 262 23.25 10.94 -4.54
N VAL A 263 22.15 11.01 -5.28
CA VAL A 263 20.94 11.75 -4.87
C VAL A 263 20.28 11.08 -3.65
N LEU A 264 20.23 9.76 -3.60
CA LEU A 264 19.71 9.02 -2.42
C LEU A 264 20.63 9.15 -1.20
N ALA A 265 21.95 9.16 -1.41
CA ALA A 265 22.90 9.46 -0.33
C ALA A 265 22.74 10.90 0.18
N SER A 266 22.53 11.86 -0.73
CA SER A 266 22.23 13.27 -0.37
C SER A 266 20.94 13.38 0.43
N PHE A 267 19.89 12.61 0.08
CA PHE A 267 18.68 12.52 0.88
C PHE A 267 18.98 12.09 2.32
N LEU A 268 19.79 11.03 2.52
CA LEU A 268 20.15 10.59 3.87
C LEU A 268 20.91 11.66 4.67
N VAL A 269 21.77 12.45 4.00
CA VAL A 269 22.49 13.56 4.63
C VAL A 269 21.55 14.71 4.97
N ILE A 270 20.63 15.06 4.08
CA ILE A 270 19.61 16.09 4.30
C ILE A 270 18.76 15.70 5.51
N GLU A 271 18.24 14.46 5.53
CA GLU A 271 17.41 13.91 6.59
C GLU A 271 18.11 13.91 7.94
N HIS A 272 19.43 13.59 7.95
CA HIS A 272 20.24 13.61 9.17
C HIS A 272 20.45 15.03 9.72
N LYS A 273 20.53 16.05 8.84
CA LYS A 273 20.78 17.45 9.21
C LYS A 273 19.50 18.26 9.38
N SER A 274 18.37 17.75 8.90
CA SER A 274 17.08 18.45 8.95
C SER A 274 16.62 18.65 10.38
N SER A 275 16.18 19.86 10.70
CA SER A 275 15.55 20.16 12.00
C SER A 275 14.12 19.62 12.11
N ALA A 276 13.50 19.25 10.97
CA ALA A 276 12.16 18.66 10.90
C ALA A 276 12.15 17.56 9.82
N PRO A 277 12.88 16.44 10.05
CA PRO A 277 13.04 15.39 9.07
C PRO A 277 11.70 14.76 8.70
N LEU A 278 11.54 14.37 7.42
CA LEU A 278 10.38 13.59 6.97
C LEU A 278 10.33 12.24 7.71
N MET A 279 11.50 11.67 7.92
CA MET A 279 11.68 10.37 8.55
C MET A 279 12.92 10.38 9.45
N PRO A 280 12.77 10.57 10.76
CA PRO A 280 13.92 10.50 11.66
C PRO A 280 14.69 9.19 11.49
N LEU A 281 15.98 9.25 11.11
CA LEU A 281 16.78 8.04 10.86
C LEU A 281 16.91 7.15 12.11
N SER A 282 16.80 7.75 13.32
CA SER A 282 16.71 7.03 14.58
C SER A 282 15.48 6.12 14.68
N PHE A 283 14.38 6.48 14.00
CA PHE A 283 13.16 5.71 13.94
C PHE A 283 13.37 4.40 13.16
N LEU A 284 14.09 4.45 12.04
CA LEU A 284 14.47 3.26 11.26
C LEU A 284 15.42 2.32 12.00
N ARG A 285 16.22 2.81 12.93
CA ARG A 285 17.12 1.95 13.72
C ARG A 285 16.39 1.01 14.69
N ARG A 286 15.09 1.22 14.90
CA ARG A 286 14.25 0.29 15.69
C ARG A 286 13.98 -0.95 14.86
N GLY A 287 14.54 -2.09 15.26
CA GLY A 287 14.53 -3.32 14.46
C GLY A 287 13.15 -3.78 14.00
N ALA A 288 12.10 -3.62 14.83
CA ALA A 288 10.73 -3.97 14.43
C ALA A 288 10.21 -3.09 13.29
N ILE A 289 10.47 -1.77 13.35
CA ILE A 289 10.07 -0.81 12.32
C ILE A 289 10.85 -1.06 11.03
N PHE A 290 12.16 -1.21 11.13
CA PHE A 290 13.02 -1.50 9.98
C PHE A 290 12.59 -2.78 9.26
N SER A 291 12.44 -3.88 10.01
CA SER A 291 12.03 -5.17 9.43
C SER A 291 10.63 -5.13 8.83
N ALA A 292 9.67 -4.44 9.48
CA ALA A 292 8.32 -4.30 8.95
C ALA A 292 8.30 -3.54 7.61
N ASN A 293 9.09 -2.48 7.50
CA ASN A 293 9.22 -1.69 6.27
C ASN A 293 9.94 -2.47 5.16
N ALA A 294 11.01 -3.19 5.49
CA ALA A 294 11.68 -4.08 4.55
C ALA A 294 10.73 -5.17 4.03
N LEU A 295 9.96 -5.81 4.91
CA LEU A 295 8.95 -6.81 4.54
C LEU A 295 7.86 -6.23 3.65
N ALA A 296 7.36 -5.04 3.97
CA ALA A 296 6.37 -4.34 3.16
C ALA A 296 6.91 -4.06 1.76
N MET A 297 8.12 -3.52 1.64
CA MET A 297 8.77 -3.22 0.37
C MET A 297 9.00 -4.49 -0.46
N LEU A 298 9.57 -5.55 0.13
CA LEU A 298 9.86 -6.81 -0.56
C LEU A 298 8.59 -7.52 -1.02
N THR A 299 7.56 -7.56 -0.17
CA THR A 299 6.26 -8.18 -0.52
C THR A 299 5.63 -7.47 -1.71
N PHE A 300 5.58 -6.12 -1.69
CA PHE A 300 4.99 -5.35 -2.78
C PHE A 300 5.83 -5.37 -4.05
N ALA A 301 7.16 -5.41 -3.94
CA ALA A 301 8.05 -5.61 -5.07
C ALA A 301 7.74 -6.91 -5.82
N ALA A 302 7.68 -8.02 -5.11
CA ALA A 302 7.41 -9.32 -5.70
C ALA A 302 5.96 -9.42 -6.25
N MET A 303 4.96 -8.93 -5.50
CA MET A 303 3.54 -8.99 -5.90
C MET A 303 3.23 -8.15 -7.13
N THR A 304 3.77 -6.92 -7.22
CA THR A 304 3.55 -6.05 -8.39
C THR A 304 4.17 -6.64 -9.64
N ALA A 305 5.40 -7.17 -9.54
CA ALA A 305 6.06 -7.86 -10.64
C ALA A 305 5.22 -9.06 -11.10
N MET A 306 4.78 -9.94 -10.19
CA MET A 306 3.95 -11.09 -10.50
C MET A 306 2.67 -10.68 -11.23
N LEU A 307 1.92 -9.72 -10.70
CA LEU A 307 0.64 -9.30 -11.28
C LEU A 307 0.81 -8.82 -12.73
N ILE A 308 1.82 -8.00 -12.99
CA ILE A 308 2.05 -7.43 -14.32
C ILE A 308 2.56 -8.50 -15.28
N LEU A 309 3.55 -9.31 -14.89
CA LEU A 309 4.08 -10.36 -15.77
C LEU A 309 3.01 -11.42 -16.09
N LEU A 310 2.21 -11.83 -15.11
CA LEU A 310 1.11 -12.77 -15.36
C LEU A 310 -0.04 -12.15 -16.16
N THR A 311 -0.29 -10.85 -16.04
CA THR A 311 -1.24 -10.15 -16.92
C THR A 311 -0.76 -10.21 -18.38
N ILE A 312 0.53 -9.95 -18.60
CA ILE A 312 1.15 -10.05 -19.95
C ILE A 312 1.11 -11.50 -20.44
N TYR A 313 1.43 -12.46 -19.60
CA TYR A 313 1.37 -13.89 -19.93
C TYR A 313 -0.04 -14.32 -20.37
N LEU A 314 -1.07 -14.00 -19.57
CA LEU A 314 -2.45 -14.35 -19.87
C LEU A 314 -2.94 -13.69 -21.17
N GLN A 315 -2.62 -12.42 -21.39
CA GLN A 315 -3.13 -11.68 -22.54
C GLN A 315 -2.31 -11.92 -23.83
N GLN A 316 -0.97 -11.95 -23.77
CA GLN A 316 -0.14 -12.07 -24.96
C GLN A 316 0.23 -13.52 -25.32
N ILE A 317 0.45 -14.39 -24.33
CA ILE A 317 0.89 -15.76 -24.56
C ILE A 317 -0.33 -16.69 -24.65
N GLN A 318 -1.27 -16.56 -23.72
CA GLN A 318 -2.47 -17.40 -23.64
C GLN A 318 -3.66 -16.84 -24.44
N GLY A 319 -3.58 -15.61 -24.95
CA GLY A 319 -4.63 -14.98 -25.77
C GLY A 319 -5.90 -14.60 -25.01
N TYR A 320 -5.85 -14.45 -23.68
CA TYR A 320 -7.01 -14.04 -22.88
C TYR A 320 -7.41 -12.60 -23.20
N SER A 321 -8.72 -12.34 -23.24
CA SER A 321 -9.22 -10.97 -23.24
C SER A 321 -8.88 -10.25 -21.93
N ALA A 322 -8.92 -8.91 -21.92
CA ALA A 322 -8.69 -8.14 -20.69
C ALA A 322 -9.65 -8.55 -19.55
N LEU A 323 -10.92 -8.83 -19.89
CA LEU A 323 -11.91 -9.31 -18.93
C LEU A 323 -11.56 -10.69 -18.38
N SER A 324 -11.21 -11.64 -19.25
CA SER A 324 -10.86 -13.00 -18.82
C SER A 324 -9.58 -13.00 -17.97
N ALA A 325 -8.60 -12.17 -18.32
CA ALA A 325 -7.39 -11.98 -17.52
C ALA A 325 -7.70 -11.36 -16.15
N GLY A 326 -8.58 -10.34 -16.08
CA GLY A 326 -9.05 -9.78 -14.83
C GLY A 326 -9.77 -10.81 -13.94
N LEU A 327 -10.66 -11.60 -14.52
CA LEU A 327 -11.38 -12.67 -13.81
C LEU A 327 -10.43 -13.78 -13.33
N ALA A 328 -9.34 -14.04 -14.04
CA ALA A 328 -8.32 -15.00 -13.62
C ALA A 328 -7.61 -14.59 -12.31
N PHE A 329 -7.58 -13.28 -11.98
CA PHE A 329 -7.05 -12.81 -10.70
C PHE A 329 -8.09 -12.78 -9.56
N LEU A 330 -9.38 -13.01 -9.84
CA LEU A 330 -10.43 -12.98 -8.81
C LEU A 330 -10.16 -13.93 -7.64
N PRO A 331 -9.74 -15.21 -7.85
CA PRO A 331 -9.43 -16.09 -6.72
C PRO A 331 -8.33 -15.56 -5.80
N THR A 332 -7.30 -14.93 -6.36
CA THR A 332 -6.21 -14.32 -5.57
C THR A 332 -6.69 -13.13 -4.76
N ALA A 333 -7.58 -12.30 -5.34
CA ALA A 333 -8.20 -11.17 -4.66
C ALA A 333 -9.08 -11.64 -3.48
N LEU A 334 -9.81 -12.74 -3.64
CA LEU A 334 -10.59 -13.36 -2.55
C LEU A 334 -9.67 -13.88 -1.43
N VAL A 335 -8.53 -14.48 -1.75
CA VAL A 335 -7.52 -14.88 -0.73
C VAL A 335 -7.06 -13.66 0.06
N PHE A 336 -6.75 -12.53 -0.60
CA PHE A 336 -6.38 -11.30 0.09
C PHE A 336 -7.49 -10.77 1.00
N LEU A 337 -8.73 -10.80 0.55
CA LEU A 337 -9.88 -10.34 1.33
C LEU A 337 -10.09 -11.18 2.61
N PHE A 338 -10.12 -12.51 2.48
CA PHE A 338 -10.42 -13.39 3.61
C PHE A 338 -9.21 -13.65 4.49
N VAL A 339 -8.05 -13.93 3.91
CA VAL A 339 -6.83 -14.26 4.66
C VAL A 339 -6.19 -12.99 5.22
N GLY A 340 -5.99 -11.96 4.40
CA GLY A 340 -5.40 -10.69 4.82
C GLY A 340 -6.33 -9.91 5.77
N GLY A 341 -7.62 -9.82 5.44
CA GLY A 341 -8.58 -9.06 6.24
C GLY A 341 -8.95 -9.70 7.58
N TYR A 342 -9.00 -11.02 7.68
CA TYR A 342 -9.49 -11.70 8.89
C TYR A 342 -8.50 -12.69 9.50
N LEU A 343 -8.03 -13.66 8.71
CA LEU A 343 -7.24 -14.78 9.23
C LEU A 343 -5.87 -14.35 9.75
N SER A 344 -5.18 -13.48 9.02
CA SER A 344 -3.84 -12.99 9.39
C SER A 344 -3.88 -12.26 10.74
N ALA A 345 -4.83 -11.35 10.95
CA ALA A 345 -4.99 -10.64 12.22
C ALA A 345 -5.24 -11.60 13.39
N LYS A 346 -6.09 -12.62 13.20
CA LYS A 346 -6.37 -13.66 14.19
C LYS A 346 -5.13 -14.50 14.51
N LEU A 347 -4.35 -14.87 13.49
CA LEU A 347 -3.09 -15.62 13.69
C LEU A 347 -2.04 -14.78 14.41
N VAL A 348 -1.90 -13.48 14.05
CA VAL A 348 -0.99 -12.56 14.73
C VAL A 348 -1.38 -12.37 16.20
N SER A 349 -2.67 -12.23 16.50
CA SER A 349 -3.14 -12.11 17.89
C SER A 349 -2.87 -13.36 18.74
N ARG A 350 -2.87 -14.56 18.10
CA ARG A 350 -2.65 -15.84 18.80
C ARG A 350 -1.16 -16.21 18.91
N PHE A 351 -0.39 -16.03 17.85
CA PHE A 351 0.98 -16.52 17.75
C PHE A 351 2.03 -15.40 17.72
N GLY A 352 1.60 -14.14 17.62
CA GLY A 352 2.49 -13.00 17.39
C GLY A 352 2.82 -12.76 15.91
N ALA A 353 3.35 -11.58 15.59
CA ALA A 353 3.63 -11.19 14.22
C ALA A 353 4.78 -11.99 13.58
N LYS A 354 5.84 -12.30 14.35
CA LYS A 354 7.05 -12.97 13.84
C LYS A 354 6.78 -14.33 13.19
N PRO A 355 6.08 -15.30 13.83
CA PRO A 355 5.78 -16.60 13.21
C PRO A 355 4.90 -16.47 11.97
N VAL A 356 3.92 -15.56 11.98
CA VAL A 356 3.02 -15.33 10.85
C VAL A 356 3.78 -14.76 9.65
N LEU A 357 4.69 -13.81 9.86
CA LEU A 357 5.57 -13.26 8.83
C LEU A 357 6.51 -14.32 8.26
N PHE A 358 7.13 -15.13 9.13
CA PHE A 358 8.01 -16.22 8.70
C PHE A 358 7.26 -17.22 7.80
N VAL A 359 6.10 -17.70 8.24
CA VAL A 359 5.28 -18.65 7.49
C VAL A 359 4.76 -18.01 6.20
N GLY A 360 4.26 -16.77 6.25
CA GLY A 360 3.78 -16.05 5.09
C GLY A 360 4.84 -15.88 4.00
N MET A 361 6.05 -15.43 4.37
CA MET A 361 7.16 -15.27 3.43
C MET A 361 7.66 -16.62 2.88
N THR A 362 7.65 -17.68 3.70
CA THR A 362 8.02 -19.04 3.24
C THR A 362 7.01 -19.58 2.21
N ILE A 363 5.72 -19.43 2.47
CA ILE A 363 4.66 -19.82 1.51
C ILE A 363 4.79 -19.00 0.22
N MET A 364 5.04 -17.70 0.33
CA MET A 364 5.22 -16.83 -0.82
C MET A 364 6.44 -17.23 -1.66
N ALA A 365 7.58 -17.54 -1.03
CA ALA A 365 8.78 -18.04 -1.71
C ALA A 365 8.50 -19.36 -2.43
N ALA A 366 7.82 -20.31 -1.77
CA ALA A 366 7.43 -21.57 -2.39
C ALA A 366 6.53 -21.37 -3.61
N GLY A 367 5.55 -20.47 -3.52
CA GLY A 367 4.69 -20.14 -4.66
C GLY A 367 5.44 -19.54 -5.84
N PHE A 368 6.43 -18.68 -5.60
CA PHE A 368 7.30 -18.17 -6.68
C PHE A 368 8.20 -19.25 -7.29
N LEU A 369 8.68 -20.22 -6.51
CA LEU A 369 9.41 -21.37 -7.04
C LEU A 369 8.51 -22.30 -7.86
N LEU A 370 7.21 -22.39 -7.58
CA LEU A 370 6.27 -23.10 -8.44
C LEU A 370 6.06 -22.36 -9.76
N LEU A 371 5.93 -21.01 -9.73
CA LEU A 371 5.82 -20.19 -10.95
C LEU A 371 7.05 -20.26 -11.87
N ASP A 372 8.21 -20.71 -11.38
CA ASP A 372 9.38 -21.00 -12.22
C ASP A 372 9.13 -22.17 -13.21
N GLN A 373 8.13 -23.00 -12.98
CA GLN A 373 7.76 -24.09 -13.89
C GLN A 373 6.82 -23.66 -15.02
N LEU A 374 6.54 -22.37 -15.16
CA LEU A 374 5.65 -21.80 -16.17
C LEU A 374 6.16 -22.12 -17.59
N THR A 375 5.27 -22.58 -18.47
CA THR A 375 5.51 -22.83 -19.88
C THR A 375 4.52 -22.06 -20.76
N VAL A 376 4.77 -22.00 -22.08
CA VAL A 376 3.83 -21.36 -23.02
C VAL A 376 2.43 -21.99 -22.96
N GLY A 377 2.34 -23.30 -22.68
CA GLY A 377 1.08 -24.07 -22.66
C GLY A 377 0.55 -24.39 -21.27
N THR A 378 1.03 -23.75 -20.18
CA THR A 378 0.58 -24.07 -18.84
C THR A 378 -0.93 -23.84 -18.69
N PRO A 379 -1.75 -24.88 -18.35
CA PRO A 379 -3.18 -24.72 -18.18
C PRO A 379 -3.51 -23.83 -16.96
N TYR A 380 -4.50 -22.95 -17.11
CA TYR A 380 -4.84 -22.02 -16.03
C TYR A 380 -5.25 -22.74 -14.74
N LEU A 381 -6.23 -23.66 -14.79
CA LEU A 381 -6.82 -24.27 -13.59
C LEU A 381 -5.89 -25.21 -12.82
N THR A 382 -5.05 -25.96 -13.52
CA THR A 382 -4.23 -27.03 -12.92
C THR A 382 -2.76 -26.65 -12.74
N GLY A 383 -2.29 -25.64 -13.45
CA GLY A 383 -0.92 -25.12 -13.35
C GLY A 383 -0.89 -23.73 -12.73
N LEU A 384 -1.38 -22.71 -13.45
CA LEU A 384 -1.17 -21.32 -13.07
C LEU A 384 -1.94 -20.89 -11.80
N LEU A 385 -3.23 -21.27 -11.68
CA LEU A 385 -4.08 -20.85 -10.56
C LEU A 385 -3.58 -21.36 -9.19
N PRO A 386 -3.19 -22.64 -9.01
CA PRO A 386 -2.64 -23.11 -7.75
C PRO A 386 -1.41 -22.32 -7.31
N GLU A 387 -0.50 -22.03 -8.23
CA GLU A 387 0.73 -21.27 -8.00
C GLU A 387 0.43 -19.83 -7.57
N MET A 388 -0.50 -19.15 -8.26
CA MET A 388 -0.99 -17.83 -7.92
C MET A 388 -1.63 -17.80 -6.54
N LEU A 389 -2.40 -18.82 -6.17
CA LEU A 389 -3.05 -18.92 -4.86
C LEU A 389 -2.03 -19.09 -3.74
N VAL A 390 -0.98 -19.90 -3.95
CA VAL A 390 0.10 -20.08 -2.97
C VAL A 390 0.84 -18.77 -2.72
N VAL A 391 1.25 -18.04 -3.77
CA VAL A 391 1.89 -16.72 -3.62
C VAL A 391 0.97 -15.76 -2.89
N SER A 392 -0.30 -15.69 -3.29
CA SER A 392 -1.27 -14.75 -2.71
C SER A 392 -1.59 -15.07 -1.25
N LEU A 393 -1.62 -16.36 -0.87
CA LEU A 393 -1.79 -16.79 0.52
C LEU A 393 -0.63 -16.28 1.40
N GLY A 394 0.62 -16.48 0.94
CA GLY A 394 1.80 -16.00 1.64
C GLY A 394 1.80 -14.48 1.79
N ALA A 395 1.53 -13.75 0.70
CA ALA A 395 1.47 -12.29 0.70
C ALA A 395 0.34 -11.76 1.60
N ALA A 396 -0.85 -12.36 1.57
CA ALA A 396 -1.99 -11.95 2.40
C ALA A 396 -1.73 -12.14 3.90
N LEU A 397 -1.07 -13.24 4.29
CA LEU A 397 -0.63 -13.46 5.67
C LEU A 397 0.39 -12.39 6.09
N THR A 398 1.32 -12.07 5.21
CA THR A 398 2.40 -11.11 5.49
C THR A 398 1.88 -9.68 5.60
N TYR A 399 0.92 -9.29 4.76
CA TYR A 399 0.39 -7.93 4.67
C TYR A 399 -0.06 -7.36 6.03
N THR A 400 -1.00 -8.00 6.69
CA THR A 400 -1.51 -7.54 8.00
C THR A 400 -0.46 -7.69 9.10
N ALA A 401 0.38 -8.73 9.01
CA ALA A 401 1.37 -9.01 10.02
C ALA A 401 2.51 -7.97 10.05
N PHE A 402 3.00 -7.45 8.89
CA PHE A 402 4.01 -6.39 8.91
C PHE A 402 3.44 -5.06 9.38
N TYR A 403 2.16 -4.75 9.10
CA TYR A 403 1.50 -3.56 9.66
C TYR A 403 1.47 -3.61 11.19
N ILE A 404 1.00 -4.74 11.75
CA ILE A 404 0.95 -4.91 13.22
C ILE A 404 2.36 -4.84 13.83
N ALA A 405 3.35 -5.49 13.20
CA ALA A 405 4.74 -5.47 13.66
C ALA A 405 5.34 -4.05 13.65
N GLY A 406 5.12 -3.31 12.59
CA GLY A 406 5.62 -1.93 12.46
C GLY A 406 4.97 -0.97 13.45
N LEU A 407 3.65 -1.04 13.61
CA LEU A 407 2.92 -0.22 14.58
C LEU A 407 3.31 -0.56 16.02
N SER A 408 3.55 -1.83 16.35
CA SER A 408 4.00 -2.24 17.69
C SER A 408 5.41 -1.75 18.05
N GLY A 409 6.22 -1.39 17.05
CA GLY A 409 7.55 -0.78 17.24
C GLY A 409 7.52 0.74 17.46
N ALA A 410 6.37 1.37 17.24
CA ALA A 410 6.16 2.81 17.44
C ALA A 410 5.86 3.13 18.92
N ARG A 411 6.28 4.31 19.39
CA ARG A 411 5.86 4.83 20.69
C ARG A 411 4.51 5.50 20.54
N LYS A 412 3.84 5.75 21.69
CA LYS A 412 2.57 6.48 21.73
C LYS A 412 2.74 7.86 21.06
N GLY A 413 1.90 8.12 20.05
CA GLY A 413 1.96 9.34 19.23
C GLY A 413 2.81 9.22 17.95
N GLU A 414 3.54 8.13 17.73
CA GLU A 414 4.34 7.87 16.51
C GLU A 414 3.64 6.93 15.51
N GLU A 415 2.41 6.47 15.81
CA GLU A 415 1.69 5.47 15.01
C GLU A 415 1.42 5.98 13.58
N GLY A 416 1.14 7.27 13.44
CA GLY A 416 0.96 7.92 12.14
C GLY A 416 2.22 7.89 11.28
N LEU A 417 3.39 8.15 11.89
CA LEU A 417 4.69 8.06 11.22
C LEU A 417 5.00 6.61 10.81
N ALA A 418 4.75 5.64 11.71
CA ALA A 418 4.98 4.23 11.42
C ALA A 418 4.13 3.74 10.25
N SER A 419 2.81 4.04 10.26
CA SER A 419 1.91 3.65 9.17
C SER A 419 2.25 4.36 7.86
N GLY A 420 2.60 5.65 7.91
CA GLY A 420 3.04 6.42 6.75
C GLY A 420 4.30 5.82 6.11
N LEU A 421 5.28 5.42 6.93
CA LEU A 421 6.51 4.80 6.46
C LEU A 421 6.26 3.42 5.83
N ILE A 422 5.40 2.59 6.43
CA ILE A 422 5.01 1.30 5.85
C ILE A 422 4.36 1.50 4.49
N ASN A 423 3.40 2.44 4.38
CA ASN A 423 2.77 2.76 3.10
C ASN A 423 3.79 3.23 2.05
N THR A 424 4.72 4.10 2.44
CA THR A 424 5.80 4.56 1.56
C THR A 424 6.64 3.37 1.08
N SER A 425 7.03 2.46 1.99
CA SER A 425 7.81 1.26 1.65
C SER A 425 7.08 0.35 0.66
N MET A 426 5.77 0.16 0.82
CA MET A 426 4.93 -0.60 -0.12
C MET A 426 4.91 0.06 -1.51
N GLN A 427 4.67 1.37 -1.56
CA GLN A 427 4.55 2.12 -2.80
C GLN A 427 5.88 2.27 -3.56
N VAL A 428 6.99 2.32 -2.84
CA VAL A 428 8.34 2.30 -3.43
C VAL A 428 8.69 0.88 -3.90
N GLY A 429 8.31 -0.15 -3.14
CA GLY A 429 8.59 -1.54 -3.45
C GLY A 429 8.01 -1.96 -4.80
N GLY A 430 6.75 -1.65 -5.07
CA GLY A 430 6.07 -2.06 -6.30
C GLY A 430 6.82 -1.67 -7.58
N PRO A 431 7.05 -0.39 -7.84
CA PRO A 431 7.79 0.08 -9.02
C PRO A 431 9.22 -0.46 -9.10
N ILE A 432 9.94 -0.55 -7.98
CA ILE A 432 11.32 -1.11 -7.97
C ILE A 432 11.28 -2.59 -8.36
N GLY A 433 10.37 -3.38 -7.78
CA GLY A 433 10.22 -4.80 -8.10
C GLY A 433 9.87 -5.03 -9.58
N LEU A 434 8.97 -4.21 -10.13
CA LEU A 434 8.63 -4.26 -11.54
C LEU A 434 9.84 -3.93 -12.42
N ALA A 435 10.58 -2.87 -12.11
CA ALA A 435 11.76 -2.48 -12.87
C ALA A 435 12.83 -3.58 -12.86
N ILE A 436 13.08 -4.21 -11.70
CA ILE A 436 14.00 -5.34 -11.58
C ILE A 436 13.50 -6.52 -12.44
N ALA A 437 12.21 -6.87 -12.35
CA ALA A 437 11.65 -7.98 -13.11
C ALA A 437 11.73 -7.75 -14.62
N VAL A 438 11.39 -6.55 -15.11
CA VAL A 438 11.51 -6.20 -16.55
C VAL A 438 12.98 -6.24 -17.00
N THR A 439 13.92 -5.78 -16.17
CA THR A 439 15.36 -5.87 -16.46
C THR A 439 15.80 -7.33 -16.61
N ILE A 440 15.39 -8.22 -15.67
CA ILE A 440 15.70 -9.66 -15.74
C ILE A 440 15.14 -10.25 -17.05
N VAL A 441 13.87 -9.97 -17.35
CA VAL A 441 13.23 -10.45 -18.60
C VAL A 441 14.00 -9.97 -19.81
N GLY A 442 14.35 -8.69 -19.88
CA GLY A 442 15.10 -8.11 -21.00
C GLY A 442 16.46 -8.75 -21.20
N VAL A 443 17.23 -8.97 -20.13
CA VAL A 443 18.55 -9.61 -20.18
C VAL A 443 18.45 -11.07 -20.65
N VAL A 444 17.47 -11.83 -20.13
CA VAL A 444 17.27 -13.24 -20.50
C VAL A 444 16.86 -13.36 -21.98
N VAL A 445 15.89 -12.55 -22.42
CA VAL A 445 15.42 -12.56 -23.81
C VAL A 445 16.54 -12.18 -24.76
N ALA A 446 17.34 -11.17 -24.44
CA ALA A 446 18.50 -10.77 -25.25
C ALA A 446 19.56 -11.89 -25.30
N GLY A 447 19.80 -12.60 -24.19
CA GLY A 447 20.78 -13.70 -24.12
C GLY A 447 20.40 -14.92 -24.93
N LEU A 448 19.10 -15.16 -25.17
CA LEU A 448 18.62 -16.28 -25.99
C LEU A 448 18.81 -16.07 -27.51
N GLY A 449 19.07 -14.83 -27.95
CA GLY A 449 19.57 -14.52 -29.31
C GLY A 449 18.75 -15.07 -30.48
N GLY A 450 17.42 -15.26 -30.33
CA GLY A 450 16.56 -15.83 -31.36
C GLY A 450 16.63 -17.37 -31.50
N SER A 451 17.29 -18.05 -30.57
CA SER A 451 17.39 -19.53 -30.55
C SER A 451 16.05 -20.24 -30.29
N VAL A 452 15.05 -19.48 -29.78
CA VAL A 452 13.69 -19.95 -29.46
C VAL A 452 12.63 -18.97 -29.99
N THR A 453 11.38 -19.42 -30.05
CA THR A 453 10.29 -18.51 -30.48
C THR A 453 10.15 -17.31 -29.50
N PRO A 454 9.71 -16.13 -29.97
CA PRO A 454 9.58 -14.94 -29.13
C PRO A 454 8.73 -15.18 -27.87
N GLY A 455 7.64 -15.96 -28.00
CA GLY A 455 6.80 -16.33 -26.85
C GLY A 455 7.52 -17.19 -25.81
N ALA A 456 8.30 -18.18 -26.26
CA ALA A 456 9.08 -19.03 -25.37
C ALA A 456 10.21 -18.24 -24.68
N ALA A 457 10.89 -17.35 -25.41
CA ALA A 457 11.90 -16.46 -24.82
C ALA A 457 11.32 -15.56 -23.73
N THR A 458 10.12 -15.01 -23.96
CA THR A 458 9.43 -14.16 -22.99
C THR A 458 9.05 -14.95 -21.73
N VAL A 459 8.50 -16.18 -21.90
CA VAL A 459 8.15 -17.05 -20.76
C VAL A 459 9.39 -17.45 -19.97
N GLU A 460 10.51 -17.74 -20.65
CA GLU A 460 11.77 -18.01 -19.95
C GLU A 460 12.24 -16.80 -19.14
N GLY A 461 12.13 -15.58 -19.69
CA GLY A 461 12.38 -14.35 -18.95
C GLY A 461 11.48 -14.20 -17.71
N PHE A 462 10.20 -14.56 -17.82
CA PHE A 462 9.26 -14.53 -16.68
C PHE A 462 9.65 -15.52 -15.59
N ARG A 463 10.09 -16.72 -15.93
CA ARG A 463 10.60 -17.73 -14.99
C ARG A 463 11.75 -17.16 -14.15
N TYR A 464 12.76 -16.59 -14.78
CA TYR A 464 13.87 -15.95 -14.06
C TYR A 464 13.41 -14.76 -13.21
N ALA A 465 12.43 -13.99 -13.66
CA ALA A 465 11.85 -12.92 -12.84
C ALA A 465 11.09 -13.46 -11.61
N PHE A 466 10.41 -14.60 -11.74
CA PHE A 466 9.77 -15.28 -10.60
C PHE A 466 10.78 -15.89 -9.64
N LEU A 467 11.90 -16.42 -10.11
CA LEU A 467 13.04 -16.76 -9.22
C LEU A 467 13.54 -15.53 -8.45
N GLY A 468 13.60 -14.37 -9.10
CA GLY A 468 13.83 -13.08 -8.43
C GLY A 468 12.79 -12.81 -7.31
N GLY A 469 11.51 -13.10 -7.56
CA GLY A 469 10.44 -13.04 -6.55
C GLY A 469 10.66 -14.00 -5.38
N ALA A 470 11.14 -15.21 -5.65
CA ALA A 470 11.51 -16.17 -4.61
C ALA A 470 12.69 -15.68 -3.75
N VAL A 471 13.71 -15.06 -4.38
CA VAL A 471 14.84 -14.45 -3.68
C VAL A 471 14.37 -13.30 -2.79
N LEU A 472 13.51 -12.39 -3.29
CA LEU A 472 12.94 -11.30 -2.50
C LEU A 472 12.15 -11.84 -1.28
N SER A 473 11.38 -12.92 -1.48
CA SER A 473 10.65 -13.58 -0.40
C SER A 473 11.60 -14.24 0.61
N GLY A 474 12.68 -14.87 0.13
CA GLY A 474 13.75 -15.41 0.96
C GLY A 474 14.43 -14.35 1.83
N MET A 475 14.74 -13.19 1.27
CA MET A 475 15.22 -12.03 2.03
C MET A 475 14.19 -11.59 3.09
N GLY A 476 12.91 -11.62 2.76
CA GLY A 476 11.82 -11.34 3.70
C GLY A 476 11.80 -12.33 4.88
N ILE A 477 12.12 -13.61 4.68
CA ILE A 477 12.25 -14.59 5.76
C ILE A 477 13.35 -14.13 6.77
N ILE A 478 14.49 -13.63 6.27
CA ILE A 478 15.57 -13.12 7.13
C ILE A 478 15.06 -11.93 7.96
N PHE A 479 14.37 -10.96 7.34
CA PHE A 479 13.80 -9.81 8.06
C PHE A 479 12.72 -10.22 9.07
N ALA A 480 11.90 -11.23 8.75
CA ALA A 480 10.91 -11.76 9.70
C ALA A 480 11.59 -12.36 10.94
N LEU A 481 12.72 -13.05 10.79
CA LEU A 481 13.49 -13.61 11.89
C LEU A 481 14.13 -12.54 12.78
N LEU A 482 14.49 -11.37 12.22
CA LEU A 482 15.06 -10.24 12.95
C LEU A 482 14.03 -9.49 13.82
N ILE A 483 12.73 -9.67 13.61
CA ILE A 483 11.70 -9.09 14.46
C ILE A 483 11.78 -9.70 15.86
N ARG A 484 12.02 -8.85 16.85
CA ARG A 484 11.93 -9.24 18.26
C ARG A 484 10.45 -9.28 18.64
N SER A 485 9.95 -10.45 19.01
CA SER A 485 8.60 -10.56 19.59
C SER A 485 8.58 -9.73 20.88
N PRO A 486 7.61 -8.83 21.08
CA PRO A 486 7.40 -8.25 22.40
C PRO A 486 7.22 -9.43 23.37
N LYS A 487 7.92 -9.43 24.49
CA LYS A 487 7.61 -10.35 25.59
C LYS A 487 6.13 -10.14 25.90
N THR A 488 5.32 -11.18 25.76
CA THR A 488 3.90 -11.16 26.16
C THR A 488 3.88 -10.70 27.61
N VAL A 489 3.48 -9.46 27.84
CA VAL A 489 3.14 -9.00 29.20
C VAL A 489 1.90 -9.81 29.53
N VAL A 490 2.06 -10.90 30.23
CA VAL A 490 0.99 -11.59 30.91
C VAL A 490 0.48 -10.57 31.91
N VAL A 491 -0.62 -9.90 31.56
CA VAL A 491 -1.35 -9.10 32.56
C VAL A 491 -1.76 -10.12 33.64
N PRO A 492 -1.26 -9.98 34.88
CA PRO A 492 -1.69 -10.85 35.96
C PRO A 492 -3.20 -10.72 36.03
N ARG A 493 -3.93 -11.82 35.97
CA ARG A 493 -5.36 -11.81 36.35
C ARG A 493 -5.41 -11.21 37.74
N GLU A 494 -6.12 -10.09 37.91
CA GLU A 494 -6.48 -9.61 39.24
C GLU A 494 -7.04 -10.80 40.02
N PRO A 495 -6.57 -11.05 41.25
CA PRO A 495 -7.14 -12.11 42.07
C PRO A 495 -8.63 -11.78 42.21
N SER A 496 -9.46 -12.72 41.80
CA SER A 496 -10.90 -12.66 42.05
C SER A 496 -11.07 -12.39 43.54
N LEU A 497 -11.62 -11.22 43.89
CA LEU A 497 -12.06 -10.93 45.23
C LEU A 497 -13.06 -12.05 45.60
N GLU A 498 -12.59 -13.03 46.37
CA GLU A 498 -13.48 -14.00 47.00
C GLU A 498 -14.44 -13.21 47.89
N THR A 499 -15.69 -13.17 47.52
CA THR A 499 -16.78 -12.69 48.39
C THR A 499 -16.78 -13.56 49.61
N PRO A 500 -16.70 -13.01 50.84
CA PRO A 500 -16.91 -13.82 52.03
C PRO A 500 -18.32 -14.37 51.99
N SER A 501 -18.41 -15.70 52.07
CA SER A 501 -19.68 -16.40 52.26
C SER A 501 -20.33 -15.99 53.62
N PRO A 502 -21.67 -15.95 53.69
CA PRO A 502 -22.44 -15.46 54.85
C PRO A 502 -22.30 -16.32 56.10
#